data_4101282e73030a47c634f02b222a5564
#
_entry.id   4101282e73030a47c634f02b222a5564
#
_cell.length_a   1.000
_cell.length_b   1.000
_cell.length_c   1.000
_cell.angle_alpha   90.00
_cell.angle_beta   90.00
_cell.angle_gamma   90.00
#
_symmetry.space_group_name_H-M   'P 1'
#
loop_
_entity.id
_entity.type
_entity.pdbx_description
1 polymer ?
#
loop_
_entity_poly.entity_id
_entity_poly.type
_entity_poly.pdbx_seq_one_letter_code
_entity_poly.pdbx_strand_id
1 'polypeptide(L)'
;MDELSSPIMPAIAIREVVEEAYAADPEMIASAACDIQAVRTRDPAVDKYSTPLLYLKGFHALQAYRIGHWLWNQGRRALAIFLQNQVSVTFQVDIHPAAKIGRGIMLDHATGIVVGETAVIENDVSILQSVTLGDRKSTRLNSSHRSLSRMPSSA
;
A
#
# COMPACT_ATOMS: atom_id res chain seq x y z
N MET A 1 -2.93 -3.01 12.73
CA MET A 1 -2.60 -1.60 13.03
C MET A 1 -1.75 -1.44 14.27
N ASP A 2 -1.91 -2.31 15.27
CA ASP A 2 -1.06 -2.27 16.47
C ASP A 2 0.42 -2.47 16.15
N GLU A 3 0.74 -3.22 15.11
CA GLU A 3 2.11 -3.44 14.62
C GLU A 3 2.80 -2.15 14.13
N LEU A 4 2.05 -1.12 13.80
CA LEU A 4 2.56 0.18 13.36
C LEU A 4 2.77 1.16 14.53
N SER A 5 2.48 0.75 15.75
CA SER A 5 2.67 1.57 16.93
C SER A 5 4.13 1.75 17.31
N SER A 6 4.41 2.81 18.03
CA SER A 6 5.73 3.10 18.60
C SER A 6 5.54 3.77 19.96
N PRO A 7 6.62 3.93 20.77
CA PRO A 7 6.54 4.70 22.02
C PRO A 7 6.07 6.14 21.83
N ILE A 8 6.31 6.73 20.64
CA ILE A 8 5.90 8.11 20.32
C ILE A 8 4.44 8.14 19.83
N MET A 9 3.99 7.12 19.11
CA MET A 9 2.65 7.00 18.55
C MET A 9 2.02 5.67 19.00
N PRO A 10 1.29 5.68 20.13
CA PRO A 10 0.67 4.45 20.65
C PRO A 10 -0.44 3.92 19.73
N ALA A 11 -0.75 2.64 19.85
CA ALA A 11 -1.73 1.97 19.00
C ALA A 11 -3.11 2.64 19.00
N ILE A 12 -3.53 3.19 20.15
CA ILE A 12 -4.82 3.88 20.24
C ILE A 12 -4.86 5.12 19.34
N ALA A 13 -3.78 5.91 19.28
CA ALA A 13 -3.70 7.10 18.43
C ALA A 13 -3.72 6.72 16.94
N ILE A 14 -3.07 5.62 16.55
CA ILE A 14 -3.13 5.11 15.17
C ILE A 14 -4.55 4.67 14.82
N ARG A 15 -5.24 3.96 15.73
CA ARG A 15 -6.63 3.54 15.51
C ARG A 15 -7.57 4.72 15.31
N GLU A 16 -7.43 5.79 16.09
CA GLU A 16 -8.22 7.01 15.92
C GLU A 16 -8.02 7.64 14.54
N VAL A 17 -6.79 7.70 14.06
CA VAL A 17 -6.47 8.20 12.70
C VAL A 17 -7.08 7.30 11.62
N VAL A 18 -7.03 5.99 11.80
CA VAL A 18 -7.64 5.02 10.87
C VAL A 18 -9.15 5.20 10.81
N GLU A 19 -9.81 5.29 11.95
CA GLU A 19 -11.26 5.50 12.05
C GLU A 19 -11.67 6.83 11.41
N GLU A 20 -10.92 7.90 11.66
CA GLU A 20 -11.13 9.21 11.04
C GLU A 20 -11.03 9.12 9.50
N ALA A 21 -9.99 8.48 8.99
CA ALA A 21 -9.78 8.33 7.55
C ALA A 21 -10.91 7.56 6.87
N TYR A 22 -11.31 6.43 7.41
CA TYR A 22 -12.40 5.63 6.86
C TYR A 22 -13.77 6.31 6.96
N ALA A 23 -13.99 7.10 8.01
CA ALA A 23 -15.22 7.88 8.13
C ALA A 23 -15.28 9.03 7.12
N ALA A 24 -14.13 9.65 6.83
CA ALA A 24 -14.03 10.77 5.90
C ALA A 24 -14.02 10.35 4.43
N ASP A 25 -13.51 9.15 4.13
CA ASP A 25 -13.39 8.63 2.74
C ASP A 25 -13.94 7.19 2.64
N PRO A 26 -15.25 7.02 2.42
CA PRO A 26 -15.87 5.70 2.22
C PRO A 26 -15.34 4.93 1.00
N GLU A 27 -14.79 5.60 -0.02
CA GLU A 27 -14.19 4.95 -1.19
C GLU A 27 -12.95 4.12 -0.81
N MET A 28 -12.32 4.44 0.31
CA MET A 28 -11.21 3.66 0.84
C MET A 28 -11.63 2.23 1.20
N ILE A 29 -12.85 2.04 1.73
CA ILE A 29 -13.42 0.72 2.02
C ILE A 29 -13.68 -0.04 0.71
N ALA A 30 -14.23 0.62 -0.29
CA ALA A 30 -14.46 0.03 -1.61
C ALA A 30 -13.13 -0.40 -2.26
N SER A 31 -12.08 0.40 -2.14
CA SER A 31 -10.75 0.07 -2.64
C SER A 31 -10.16 -1.14 -1.92
N ALA A 32 -10.30 -1.23 -0.60
CA ALA A 32 -9.86 -2.38 0.19
C ALA A 32 -10.60 -3.67 -0.24
N ALA A 33 -11.89 -3.60 -0.49
CA ALA A 33 -12.68 -4.73 -0.99
C ALA A 33 -12.18 -5.20 -2.38
N CYS A 34 -11.89 -4.27 -3.29
CA CYS A 34 -11.30 -4.59 -4.59
C CYS A 34 -9.91 -5.23 -4.46
N ASP A 35 -9.09 -4.76 -3.52
CA ASP A 35 -7.76 -5.32 -3.27
C ASP A 35 -7.86 -6.76 -2.71
N ILE A 36 -8.78 -7.03 -1.80
CA ILE A 36 -9.07 -8.38 -1.30
C ILE A 36 -9.49 -9.29 -2.46
N GLN A 37 -10.40 -8.82 -3.30
CA GLN A 37 -10.87 -9.56 -4.47
C GLN A 37 -9.72 -9.87 -5.44
N ALA A 38 -8.83 -8.92 -5.66
CA ALA A 38 -7.65 -9.09 -6.51
C ALA A 38 -6.74 -10.21 -6.00
N VAL A 39 -6.44 -10.22 -4.71
CA VAL A 39 -5.64 -11.29 -4.08
C VAL A 39 -6.34 -12.64 -4.22
N ARG A 40 -7.63 -12.70 -3.85
CA ARG A 40 -8.42 -13.94 -3.91
C ARG A 40 -8.49 -14.54 -5.32
N THR A 41 -8.54 -13.69 -6.33
CA THR A 41 -8.68 -14.11 -7.74
C THR A 41 -7.34 -14.50 -8.37
N ARG A 42 -6.25 -13.83 -7.98
CA ARG A 42 -4.95 -13.94 -8.68
C ARG A 42 -3.94 -14.82 -7.96
N ASP A 43 -4.08 -14.99 -6.65
CA ASP A 43 -3.20 -15.86 -5.87
C ASP A 43 -3.86 -17.23 -5.68
N PRO A 44 -3.36 -18.29 -6.36
CA PRO A 44 -3.95 -19.62 -6.25
C PRO A 44 -3.82 -20.24 -4.86
N ALA A 45 -2.93 -19.74 -4.01
CA ALA A 45 -2.77 -20.20 -2.63
C ALA A 45 -3.82 -19.61 -1.67
N VAL A 46 -4.57 -18.59 -2.11
CA VAL A 46 -5.58 -17.90 -1.29
C VAL A 46 -6.98 -18.36 -1.67
N ASP A 47 -7.60 -19.11 -0.79
CA ASP A 47 -8.95 -19.66 -0.97
C ASP A 47 -10.05 -18.92 -0.18
N LYS A 48 -9.66 -18.03 0.75
CA LYS A 48 -10.57 -17.29 1.62
C LYS A 48 -10.31 -15.78 1.56
N TYR A 49 -11.37 -15.00 1.58
CA TYR A 49 -11.29 -13.52 1.64
C TYR A 49 -10.67 -13.00 2.93
N SER A 50 -10.74 -13.77 4.02
CA SER A 50 -10.11 -13.40 5.30
C SER A 50 -8.58 -13.53 5.28
N THR A 51 -8.01 -14.33 4.39
CA THR A 51 -6.56 -14.57 4.35
C THR A 51 -5.75 -13.28 4.11
N PRO A 52 -6.05 -12.43 3.10
CA PRO A 52 -5.34 -11.17 2.95
C PRO A 52 -5.47 -10.27 4.17
N LEU A 53 -6.66 -10.20 4.72
CA LEU A 53 -6.98 -9.33 5.84
C LEU A 53 -6.17 -9.67 7.10
N LEU A 54 -5.97 -10.96 7.36
CA LEU A 54 -5.34 -11.45 8.59
C LEU A 54 -3.84 -11.68 8.45
N TYR A 55 -3.35 -12.08 7.27
CA TYR A 55 -2.01 -12.69 7.17
C TYR A 55 -1.10 -12.11 6.10
N LEU A 56 -1.61 -11.39 5.11
CA LEU A 56 -0.77 -10.92 4.01
C LEU A 56 -0.25 -9.51 4.24
N LYS A 57 1.05 -9.40 4.51
CA LYS A 57 1.70 -8.12 4.79
C LYS A 57 1.63 -7.11 3.63
N GLY A 58 1.62 -7.59 2.39
CA GLY A 58 1.44 -6.73 1.21
C GLY A 58 0.09 -6.03 1.20
N PHE A 59 -0.97 -6.75 1.55
CA PHE A 59 -2.30 -6.17 1.73
C PHE A 59 -2.32 -5.16 2.89
N HIS A 60 -1.72 -5.50 4.03
CA HIS A 60 -1.65 -4.60 5.18
C HIS A 60 -0.88 -3.30 4.84
N ALA A 61 0.25 -3.42 4.16
CA ALA A 61 1.05 -2.28 3.73
C ALA A 61 0.29 -1.37 2.76
N LEU A 62 -0.45 -1.95 1.82
CA LEU A 62 -1.27 -1.21 0.86
C LEU A 62 -2.39 -0.43 1.55
N GLN A 63 -3.09 -1.05 2.51
CA GLN A 63 -4.15 -0.36 3.25
C GLN A 63 -3.59 0.75 4.13
N ALA A 64 -2.45 0.55 4.78
CA ALA A 64 -1.76 1.59 5.52
C ALA A 64 -1.31 2.76 4.61
N TYR A 65 -0.83 2.45 3.39
CA TYR A 65 -0.55 3.47 2.38
C TYR A 65 -1.80 4.31 2.06
N ARG A 66 -2.97 3.70 1.88
CA ARG A 66 -4.21 4.43 1.56
C ARG A 66 -4.55 5.47 2.63
N ILE A 67 -4.35 5.12 3.90
CA ILE A 67 -4.51 6.04 5.04
C ILE A 67 -3.45 7.14 4.97
N GLY A 68 -2.19 6.79 4.72
CA GLY A 68 -1.10 7.75 4.54
C GLY A 68 -1.34 8.72 3.39
N HIS A 69 -1.88 8.23 2.27
CA HIS A 69 -2.25 9.05 1.11
C HIS A 69 -3.36 10.04 1.45
N TRP A 70 -4.39 9.60 2.17
CA TRP A 70 -5.44 10.48 2.66
C TRP A 70 -4.87 11.57 3.58
N LEU A 71 -4.03 11.21 4.54
CA LEU A 71 -3.35 12.18 5.43
C LEU A 71 -2.52 13.20 4.64
N TRP A 72 -1.78 12.74 3.63
CA TRP A 72 -0.98 13.58 2.75
C TRP A 72 -1.83 14.63 2.05
N ASN A 73 -2.97 14.21 1.50
CA ASN A 73 -3.90 15.09 0.82
C ASN A 73 -4.65 16.05 1.77
N GLN A 74 -4.75 15.72 3.06
CA GLN A 74 -5.25 16.61 4.10
C GLN A 74 -4.20 17.62 4.60
N GLY A 75 -2.99 17.60 4.07
CA GLY A 75 -1.88 18.44 4.52
C GLY A 75 -1.18 17.93 5.78
N ARG A 76 -1.58 16.79 6.34
CA ARG A 76 -0.97 16.17 7.53
C ARG A 76 0.26 15.34 7.13
N ARG A 77 1.21 15.99 6.47
CA ARG A 77 2.34 15.32 5.81
C ARG A 77 3.30 14.66 6.77
N ALA A 78 3.57 15.28 7.90
CA ALA A 78 4.46 14.71 8.93
C ALA A 78 3.93 13.35 9.41
N LEU A 79 2.63 13.25 9.69
CA LEU A 79 2.00 12.00 10.11
C LEU A 79 1.96 10.96 8.99
N ALA A 80 1.73 11.38 7.74
CA ALA A 80 1.80 10.50 6.58
C ALA A 80 3.19 9.88 6.39
N ILE A 81 4.25 10.66 6.54
CA ILE A 81 5.64 10.19 6.46
C ILE A 81 5.99 9.29 7.66
N PHE A 82 5.52 9.62 8.85
CA PHE A 82 5.67 8.74 10.01
C PHE A 82 5.06 7.35 9.73
N LEU A 83 3.83 7.31 9.22
CA LEU A 83 3.15 6.07 8.88
C LEU A 83 3.89 5.30 7.78
N GLN A 84 4.37 5.98 6.74
CA GLN A 84 5.22 5.37 5.70
C GLN A 84 6.44 4.67 6.31
N ASN A 85 7.14 5.34 7.22
CA ASN A 85 8.32 4.77 7.86
C ASN A 85 7.98 3.53 8.70
N GLN A 86 6.89 3.57 9.46
CA GLN A 86 6.43 2.42 10.25
C GLN A 86 6.06 1.22 9.37
N VAL A 87 5.41 1.46 8.24
CA VAL A 87 5.09 0.42 7.24
C VAL A 87 6.37 -0.17 6.66
N SER A 88 7.35 0.67 6.33
CA SER A 88 8.64 0.23 5.79
C SER A 88 9.40 -0.66 6.78
N VAL A 89 9.45 -0.27 8.04
CA VAL A 89 10.13 -1.04 9.10
C VAL A 89 9.39 -2.35 9.39
N THR A 90 8.07 -2.32 9.48
CA THR A 90 7.25 -3.47 9.90
C THR A 90 7.06 -4.49 8.77
N PHE A 91 6.72 -4.01 7.57
CA PHE A 91 6.33 -4.86 6.44
C PHE A 91 7.38 -4.95 5.33
N GLN A 92 8.46 -4.15 5.41
CA GLN A 92 9.49 -4.05 4.37
C GLN A 92 8.92 -3.61 3.01
N VAL A 93 7.93 -2.73 3.06
CA VAL A 93 7.27 -2.12 1.90
C VAL A 93 7.32 -0.61 2.07
N ASP A 94 7.98 0.06 1.13
CA ASP A 94 8.17 1.51 1.16
C ASP A 94 7.36 2.17 0.04
N ILE A 95 6.21 2.73 0.39
CA ILE A 95 5.33 3.44 -0.56
C ILE A 95 5.17 4.87 -0.10
N HIS A 96 5.64 5.80 -0.94
CA HIS A 96 5.50 7.23 -0.64
C HIS A 96 4.01 7.63 -0.64
N PRO A 97 3.54 8.38 0.37
CA PRO A 97 2.12 8.71 0.49
C PRO A 97 1.59 9.61 -0.62
N ALA A 98 2.44 10.32 -1.35
CA ALA A 98 2.04 11.11 -2.52
C ALA A 98 1.84 10.26 -3.78
N ALA A 99 2.35 9.03 -3.85
CA ALA A 99 2.12 8.13 -4.97
C ALA A 99 0.61 7.94 -5.22
N LYS A 100 0.24 7.72 -6.47
CA LYS A 100 -1.16 7.53 -6.86
C LYS A 100 -1.39 6.06 -7.19
N ILE A 101 -2.15 5.37 -6.38
CA ILE A 101 -2.43 3.94 -6.53
C ILE A 101 -3.93 3.71 -6.66
N GLY A 102 -4.33 3.02 -7.72
CA GLY A 102 -5.71 2.63 -7.98
C GLY A 102 -6.21 1.52 -7.05
N ARG A 103 -7.26 0.83 -7.46
CA ARG A 103 -7.88 -0.28 -6.72
C ARG A 103 -7.68 -1.61 -7.45
N GLY A 104 -7.93 -2.72 -6.77
CA GLY A 104 -7.68 -4.04 -7.34
C GLY A 104 -6.18 -4.37 -7.42
N ILE A 105 -5.42 -3.88 -6.47
CA ILE A 105 -3.96 -4.04 -6.42
C ILE A 105 -3.59 -5.26 -5.56
N MET A 106 -2.66 -6.06 -6.05
CA MET A 106 -2.05 -7.15 -5.31
C MET A 106 -0.54 -6.89 -5.16
N LEU A 107 -0.07 -6.81 -3.92
CA LEU A 107 1.36 -6.81 -3.60
C LEU A 107 1.73 -8.22 -3.13
N ASP A 108 2.30 -9.02 -4.04
CA ASP A 108 2.60 -10.43 -3.78
C ASP A 108 3.98 -10.59 -3.14
N HIS A 109 4.04 -11.32 -2.03
CA HIS A 109 5.20 -11.44 -1.12
C HIS A 109 5.64 -10.09 -0.54
N ALA A 110 5.66 -9.05 -1.32
CA ALA A 110 5.81 -7.64 -1.02
C ALA A 110 7.18 -7.18 -0.51
N THR A 111 8.00 -8.05 0.07
CA THR A 111 9.31 -7.67 0.63
C THR A 111 10.16 -6.88 -0.37
N GLY A 112 10.61 -5.70 0.04
CA GLY A 112 11.50 -4.87 -0.77
C GLY A 112 10.81 -4.09 -1.90
N ILE A 113 9.47 -4.00 -1.91
CA ILE A 113 8.76 -3.09 -2.83
C ILE A 113 9.05 -1.66 -2.42
N VAL A 114 9.41 -0.84 -3.40
CA VAL A 114 9.62 0.60 -3.24
C VAL A 114 8.80 1.34 -4.30
N VAL A 115 7.95 2.25 -3.86
CA VAL A 115 7.12 3.10 -4.73
C VAL A 115 7.39 4.57 -4.40
N GLY A 116 8.00 5.28 -5.35
CA GLY A 116 8.40 6.68 -5.19
C GLY A 116 7.24 7.66 -5.29
N GLU A 117 7.52 8.89 -4.91
CA GLU A 117 6.55 10.00 -4.79
C GLU A 117 5.73 10.25 -6.05
N THR A 118 6.37 10.14 -7.22
CA THR A 118 5.76 10.47 -8.52
C THR A 118 5.13 9.28 -9.24
N ALA A 119 5.18 8.09 -8.64
CA ALA A 119 4.66 6.88 -9.26
C ALA A 119 3.13 6.91 -9.38
N VAL A 120 2.65 6.35 -10.47
CA VAL A 120 1.23 6.12 -10.73
C VAL A 120 1.02 4.63 -11.02
N ILE A 121 0.23 3.97 -10.19
CA ILE A 121 -0.20 2.59 -10.38
C ILE A 121 -1.71 2.63 -10.66
N GLU A 122 -2.10 2.22 -11.85
CA GLU A 122 -3.51 2.18 -12.23
C GLU A 122 -4.23 0.98 -11.59
N ASN A 123 -5.50 0.79 -11.92
CA ASN A 123 -6.28 -0.31 -11.37
C ASN A 123 -5.77 -1.68 -11.85
N ASP A 124 -6.04 -2.71 -11.08
CA ASP A 124 -5.86 -4.12 -11.44
C ASP A 124 -4.41 -4.53 -11.74
N VAL A 125 -3.47 -3.95 -11.02
CA VAL A 125 -2.04 -4.25 -11.12
C VAL A 125 -1.59 -5.21 -10.03
N SER A 126 -0.73 -6.18 -10.39
CA SER A 126 -0.03 -7.04 -9.44
C SER A 126 1.47 -6.72 -9.44
N ILE A 127 2.05 -6.61 -8.26
CA ILE A 127 3.45 -6.27 -8.06
C ILE A 127 4.09 -7.34 -7.18
N LEU A 128 5.21 -7.90 -7.64
CA LEU A 128 6.00 -8.87 -6.88
C LEU A 128 7.03 -8.18 -5.98
N GLN A 129 7.62 -8.96 -5.09
CA GLN A 129 8.69 -8.49 -4.21
C GLN A 129 9.85 -7.83 -4.97
N SER A 130 10.57 -6.94 -4.32
CA SER A 130 11.78 -6.27 -4.81
C SER A 130 11.58 -5.38 -6.04
N VAL A 131 10.35 -5.02 -6.38
CA VAL A 131 10.05 -4.07 -7.46
C VAL A 131 10.24 -2.65 -6.95
N THR A 132 10.97 -1.84 -7.71
CA THR A 132 11.13 -0.40 -7.45
C THR A 132 10.50 0.40 -8.58
N LEU A 133 9.62 1.34 -8.22
CA LEU A 133 8.89 2.20 -9.14
C LEU A 133 9.18 3.68 -8.85
N GLY A 134 9.69 4.37 -9.86
CA GLY A 134 9.83 5.83 -9.88
C GLY A 134 10.93 6.38 -9.00
N ASP A 135 11.72 7.31 -9.58
CA ASP A 135 12.34 8.42 -8.86
C ASP A 135 12.91 9.50 -9.79
N ARG A 136 12.94 9.31 -11.09
CA ARG A 136 13.49 10.35 -12.00
C ARG A 136 12.52 10.88 -13.05
N LYS A 137 11.50 10.14 -13.39
CA LYS A 137 10.40 10.56 -14.28
C LYS A 137 9.16 9.79 -13.83
N SER A 138 7.99 10.37 -13.99
CA SER A 138 6.73 9.71 -13.60
C SER A 138 6.66 8.28 -14.14
N THR A 139 6.74 7.31 -13.25
CA THR A 139 6.56 5.90 -13.59
C THR A 139 5.09 5.57 -13.49
N ARG A 140 4.51 5.06 -14.57
CA ARG A 140 3.11 4.65 -14.64
C ARG A 140 3.01 3.15 -14.92
N LEU A 141 2.26 2.45 -14.09
CA LEU A 141 1.90 1.05 -14.30
C LEU A 141 0.41 0.90 -14.53
N ASN A 142 0.06 0.01 -15.45
CA ASN A 142 -1.33 -0.38 -15.73
C ASN A 142 -1.48 -1.91 -15.75
N SER A 143 -2.68 -2.39 -15.96
CA SER A 143 -3.02 -3.82 -15.94
C SER A 143 -2.30 -4.67 -17.01
N SER A 144 -1.70 -4.05 -18.05
CA SER A 144 -0.88 -4.78 -19.02
C SER A 144 0.48 -5.21 -18.45
N HIS A 145 0.90 -4.64 -17.32
CA HIS A 145 2.11 -5.01 -16.57
C HIS A 145 1.78 -5.93 -15.39
N ARG A 146 1.06 -7.03 -15.62
CA ARG A 146 0.45 -7.86 -14.56
C ARG A 146 1.41 -8.55 -13.60
N SER A 147 2.67 -8.73 -13.97
CA SER A 147 3.67 -9.23 -13.04
C SER A 147 5.04 -8.64 -13.37
N LEU A 148 5.52 -7.79 -12.48
CA LEU A 148 6.87 -7.23 -12.59
C LEU A 148 7.74 -7.89 -11.52
N SER A 149 8.64 -8.76 -11.96
CA SER A 149 9.82 -9.10 -11.19
C SER A 149 10.95 -8.22 -11.69
N ARG A 150 11.48 -7.35 -10.85
CA ARG A 150 12.63 -6.47 -11.10
C ARG A 150 12.58 -5.68 -12.41
N MET A 151 12.32 -4.39 -12.33
CA MET A 151 12.78 -3.46 -13.36
C MET A 151 14.28 -3.23 -13.15
N PRO A 152 15.12 -3.43 -14.18
CA PRO A 152 16.52 -3.04 -14.07
C PRO A 152 16.60 -1.53 -13.83
N SER A 153 17.40 -1.11 -12.86
CA SER A 153 17.78 0.29 -12.72
C SER A 153 18.51 0.67 -14.00
N SER A 154 17.88 1.47 -14.84
CA SER A 154 18.57 2.08 -15.95
C SER A 154 19.58 3.06 -15.37
N ALA A 155 20.86 2.76 -15.57
CA ALA A 155 21.99 3.64 -15.31
C ALA A 155 21.83 4.99 -16.03
#